data_1bfbc0d71ea58d4768c0512800a997b0
#
_entry.id   1bfbc0d71ea58d4768c0512800a997b0
#
_cell.length_a   1.000
_cell.length_b   1.000
_cell.length_c   1.000
_cell.angle_alpha   90.00
_cell.angle_beta   90.00
_cell.angle_gamma   90.00
#
_symmetry.space_group_name_H-M   'P 1'
#
loop_
_entity.id
_entity.type
_entity.pdbx_description
1 polymer ?
#
loop_
_entity_poly.entity_id
_entity_poly.type
_entity_poly.pdbx_seq_one_letter_code
_entity_poly.pdbx_strand_id
1 'polypeptide(L)'
;MHNSQRSLLDLAREDLATARKRDPAARSSVEVALLYPGVHALWAHRAAHKLWHKGYRFAARALSQAARNFTGIEIHPAATIGERFFIDHGMGVVIGETAEVGDDVLLFHGVTLGGVSMSPGKRHPTIGNNVQIGAGAKVLGPVTVEDGAKVGAN
;
A
#
# COMPACT_ATOMS: atom_id res chain seq x y z
N MET A 1 -5.62 7.54 -17.57
CA MET A 1 -4.73 6.91 -18.55
C MET A 1 -3.30 7.41 -18.40
N HIS A 2 -2.57 7.05 -17.35
CA HIS A 2 -1.17 7.47 -17.20
C HIS A 2 -0.39 6.47 -16.35
N ASN A 3 -0.33 5.19 -16.75
CA ASN A 3 0.48 4.24 -16.00
C ASN A 3 1.04 3.10 -16.85
N SER A 4 1.67 3.37 -17.97
CA SER A 4 2.22 2.25 -18.75
C SER A 4 3.74 2.21 -18.95
N GLN A 5 4.51 3.09 -18.33
CA GLN A 5 5.97 3.10 -18.62
C GLN A 5 6.91 3.43 -17.45
N ARG A 6 6.45 3.61 -16.21
CA ARG A 6 7.40 3.90 -15.13
C ARG A 6 8.18 2.65 -14.72
N SER A 7 9.49 2.77 -14.63
CA SER A 7 10.33 1.66 -14.16
C SER A 7 10.11 1.39 -12.66
N LEU A 8 10.42 0.17 -12.20
CA LEU A 8 10.38 -0.13 -10.76
C LEU A 8 11.35 0.74 -9.96
N LEU A 9 12.47 1.15 -10.58
CA LEU A 9 13.44 2.05 -9.95
C LEU A 9 12.87 3.45 -9.76
N ASP A 10 12.11 3.97 -10.72
CA ASP A 10 11.48 5.29 -10.60
C ASP A 10 10.42 5.29 -9.50
N LEU A 11 9.60 4.24 -9.45
CA LEU A 11 8.62 4.07 -8.36
C LEU A 11 9.31 3.93 -7.00
N ALA A 12 10.38 3.15 -6.91
CA ALA A 12 11.11 2.98 -5.65
C ALA A 12 11.75 4.29 -5.17
N ARG A 13 12.29 5.10 -6.08
CA ARG A 13 12.82 6.43 -5.75
C ARG A 13 11.73 7.39 -5.28
N GLU A 14 10.58 7.34 -5.91
CA GLU A 14 9.43 8.15 -5.51
C GLU A 14 8.88 7.74 -4.14
N ASP A 15 8.72 6.43 -3.88
CA ASP A 15 8.30 5.92 -2.57
C ASP A 15 9.25 6.41 -1.46
N LEU A 16 10.57 6.37 -1.71
CA LEU A 16 11.59 6.89 -0.81
C LEU A 16 11.46 8.40 -0.58
N ALA A 17 11.34 9.17 -1.66
CA ALA A 17 11.20 10.62 -1.59
C ALA A 17 9.90 11.04 -0.88
N THR A 18 8.82 10.29 -1.10
CA THR A 18 7.52 10.52 -0.46
C THR A 18 7.61 10.30 1.04
N ALA A 19 8.17 9.16 1.48
CA ALA A 19 8.35 8.88 2.90
C ALA A 19 9.19 9.97 3.58
N ARG A 20 10.31 10.36 2.97
CA ARG A 20 11.18 11.41 3.50
C ARG A 20 10.48 12.77 3.60
N LYS A 21 9.61 13.10 2.66
CA LYS A 21 8.86 14.37 2.66
C LYS A 21 7.74 14.39 3.70
N ARG A 22 7.08 13.24 3.92
CA ARG A 22 5.88 13.15 4.76
C ARG A 22 6.18 12.88 6.23
N ASP A 23 7.32 12.27 6.53
CA ASP A 23 7.72 12.00 7.91
C ASP A 23 8.71 13.06 8.40
N PRO A 24 8.30 13.93 9.36
CA PRO A 24 9.20 14.92 9.95
C PRO A 24 10.40 14.31 10.69
N ALA A 25 10.31 13.04 11.10
CA ALA A 25 11.39 12.34 11.79
C ALA A 25 12.47 11.79 10.84
N ALA A 26 12.20 11.74 9.54
CA ALA A 26 13.13 11.20 8.54
C ALA A 26 14.36 12.09 8.36
N ARG A 27 15.54 11.62 8.76
CA ARG A 27 16.79 12.38 8.74
C ARG A 27 17.54 12.30 7.40
N SER A 28 17.50 11.12 6.75
CA SER A 28 18.20 10.88 5.49
C SER A 28 17.49 9.85 4.63
N SER A 29 17.80 9.86 3.32
CA SER A 29 17.27 8.84 2.40
C SER A 29 17.83 7.45 2.71
N VAL A 30 19.04 7.36 3.23
CA VAL A 30 19.66 6.08 3.64
C VAL A 30 18.92 5.48 4.82
N GLU A 31 18.61 6.29 5.84
CA GLU A 31 17.81 5.86 7.00
C GLU A 31 16.45 5.32 6.55
N VAL A 32 15.72 6.07 5.71
CA VAL A 32 14.42 5.66 5.20
C VAL A 32 14.51 4.37 4.38
N ALA A 33 15.51 4.26 3.49
CA ALA A 33 15.71 3.07 2.66
C ALA A 33 16.00 1.80 3.47
N LEU A 34 16.72 1.94 4.60
CA LEU A 34 17.15 0.79 5.40
C LEU A 34 16.20 0.44 6.55
N LEU A 35 15.45 1.41 7.09
CA LEU A 35 14.76 1.26 8.36
C LEU A 35 13.22 1.43 8.28
N TYR A 36 12.68 1.89 7.15
CA TYR A 36 11.24 2.15 7.04
C TYR A 36 10.48 0.93 6.49
N PRO A 37 9.73 0.19 7.32
CA PRO A 37 9.00 -0.99 6.88
C PRO A 37 7.94 -0.68 5.84
N GLY A 38 7.30 0.49 5.89
CA GLY A 38 6.33 0.92 4.88
C GLY A 38 6.94 1.03 3.48
N VAL A 39 8.16 1.54 3.38
CA VAL A 39 8.90 1.62 2.11
C VAL A 39 9.27 0.23 1.60
N HIS A 40 9.76 -0.65 2.48
CA HIS A 40 10.10 -2.03 2.12
C HIS A 40 8.87 -2.81 1.62
N ALA A 41 7.73 -2.65 2.31
CA ALA A 41 6.47 -3.28 1.91
C ALA A 41 6.01 -2.81 0.52
N LEU A 42 6.12 -1.51 0.23
CA LEU A 42 5.78 -0.95 -1.08
C LEU A 42 6.70 -1.48 -2.19
N TRP A 43 8.00 -1.52 -1.96
CA TRP A 43 8.94 -2.06 -2.95
C TRP A 43 8.66 -3.53 -3.26
N ALA A 44 8.41 -4.33 -2.23
CA ALA A 44 8.03 -5.72 -2.40
C ALA A 44 6.69 -5.85 -3.14
N HIS A 45 5.70 -5.01 -2.80
CA HIS A 45 4.41 -4.98 -3.50
C HIS A 45 4.56 -4.61 -4.97
N ARG A 46 5.32 -3.56 -5.32
CA ARG A 46 5.58 -3.17 -6.72
C ARG A 46 6.13 -4.34 -7.56
N ALA A 47 7.06 -5.11 -6.98
CA ALA A 47 7.62 -6.30 -7.63
C ALA A 47 6.59 -7.44 -7.71
N ALA A 48 5.88 -7.74 -6.61
CA ALA A 48 4.86 -8.78 -6.55
C ALA A 48 3.69 -8.49 -7.50
N HIS A 49 3.26 -7.24 -7.59
CA HIS A 49 2.21 -6.79 -8.51
C HIS A 49 2.59 -7.04 -9.98
N LYS A 50 3.84 -6.74 -10.36
CA LYS A 50 4.37 -7.07 -11.70
C LYS A 50 4.36 -8.57 -11.98
N LEU A 51 4.79 -9.39 -11.01
CA LEU A 51 4.76 -10.85 -11.13
C LEU A 51 3.33 -11.36 -11.29
N TRP A 52 2.40 -10.81 -10.51
CA TRP A 52 0.98 -11.17 -10.57
C TRP A 52 0.39 -10.94 -11.97
N HIS A 53 0.62 -9.78 -12.56
CA HIS A 53 0.13 -9.43 -13.88
C HIS A 53 0.82 -10.18 -15.02
N LYS A 54 2.04 -10.70 -14.79
CA LYS A 54 2.71 -11.61 -15.72
C LYS A 54 2.25 -13.07 -15.59
N GLY A 55 1.30 -13.37 -14.68
CA GLY A 55 0.78 -14.73 -14.46
C GLY A 55 1.56 -15.56 -13.43
N TYR A 56 2.66 -15.06 -12.88
CA TYR A 56 3.45 -15.76 -11.85
C TYR A 56 2.82 -15.60 -10.46
N ARG A 57 1.56 -16.01 -10.32
CA ARG A 57 0.74 -15.76 -9.13
C ARG A 57 1.29 -16.38 -7.85
N PHE A 58 1.82 -17.59 -7.91
CA PHE A 58 2.44 -18.23 -6.76
C PHE A 58 3.67 -17.46 -6.26
N ALA A 59 4.58 -17.09 -7.17
CA ALA A 59 5.77 -16.30 -6.83
C ALA A 59 5.40 -14.91 -6.27
N ALA A 60 4.38 -14.27 -6.84
CA ALA A 60 3.86 -12.99 -6.34
C ALA A 60 3.33 -13.13 -4.92
N ARG A 61 2.56 -14.19 -4.62
CA ARG A 61 2.05 -14.48 -3.27
C ARG A 61 3.18 -14.81 -2.30
N ALA A 62 4.16 -15.61 -2.70
CA ALA A 62 5.31 -15.94 -1.87
C ALA A 62 6.11 -14.69 -1.48
N LEU A 63 6.36 -13.78 -2.44
CA LEU A 63 7.02 -12.50 -2.19
C LEU A 63 6.20 -11.62 -1.24
N SER A 64 4.90 -11.53 -1.44
CA SER A 64 4.00 -10.79 -0.56
C SER A 64 4.02 -11.33 0.88
N GLN A 65 4.01 -12.65 1.07
CA GLN A 65 4.10 -13.25 2.41
C GLN A 65 5.45 -13.05 3.06
N ALA A 66 6.55 -13.15 2.30
CA ALA A 66 7.88 -12.83 2.82
C ALA A 66 7.95 -11.36 3.28
N ALA A 67 7.44 -10.44 2.49
CA ALA A 67 7.36 -9.02 2.85
C ALA A 67 6.54 -8.79 4.12
N ARG A 68 5.37 -9.44 4.24
CA ARG A 68 4.56 -9.40 5.47
C ARG A 68 5.32 -9.86 6.70
N ASN A 69 6.02 -11.00 6.60
CA ASN A 69 6.79 -11.53 7.73
C ASN A 69 7.93 -10.60 8.15
N PHE A 70 8.54 -9.90 7.19
CA PHE A 70 9.64 -8.98 7.44
C PHE A 70 9.18 -7.60 7.94
N THR A 71 8.06 -7.08 7.41
CA THR A 71 7.61 -5.71 7.66
C THR A 71 6.43 -5.59 8.62
N GLY A 72 5.67 -6.68 8.84
CA GLY A 72 4.39 -6.63 9.54
C GLY A 72 3.25 -6.02 8.72
N ILE A 73 3.45 -5.78 7.41
CA ILE A 73 2.50 -5.15 6.49
C ILE A 73 2.10 -6.16 5.42
N GLU A 74 0.81 -6.43 5.30
CA GLU A 74 0.26 -7.31 4.28
C GLU A 74 -0.36 -6.49 3.15
N ILE A 75 0.18 -6.64 1.93
CA ILE A 75 -0.43 -6.07 0.73
C ILE A 75 -0.59 -7.20 -0.28
N HIS A 76 -1.84 -7.49 -0.68
CA HIS A 76 -2.08 -8.51 -1.69
C HIS A 76 -1.48 -8.07 -3.04
N PRO A 77 -0.80 -8.96 -3.79
CA PRO A 77 -0.14 -8.56 -5.04
C PRO A 77 -1.10 -8.07 -6.13
N ALA A 78 -2.38 -8.44 -6.08
CA ALA A 78 -3.39 -7.95 -7.02
C ALA A 78 -3.90 -6.54 -6.68
N ALA A 79 -3.72 -6.06 -5.45
CA ALA A 79 -4.17 -4.72 -5.07
C ALA A 79 -3.52 -3.65 -5.94
N THR A 80 -4.29 -2.63 -6.29
CA THR A 80 -3.79 -1.48 -7.06
C THR A 80 -3.40 -0.37 -6.11
N ILE A 81 -2.14 0.06 -6.16
CA ILE A 81 -1.60 1.13 -5.33
C ILE A 81 -1.07 2.23 -6.23
N GLY A 82 -1.57 3.43 -6.05
CA GLY A 82 -1.18 4.63 -6.79
C GLY A 82 0.23 5.14 -6.45
N GLU A 83 0.49 6.36 -6.87
CA GLU A 83 1.77 7.04 -6.66
C GLU A 83 1.80 7.79 -5.33
N ARG A 84 3.00 8.05 -4.81
CA ARG A 84 3.22 8.82 -3.57
C ARG A 84 2.39 8.33 -2.39
N PHE A 85 2.17 7.01 -2.35
CA PHE A 85 1.54 6.33 -1.23
C PHE A 85 2.53 6.22 -0.07
N PHE A 86 2.07 6.50 1.14
CA PHE A 86 2.90 6.41 2.33
C PHE A 86 2.21 5.65 3.44
N ILE A 87 2.91 4.67 4.01
CA ILE A 87 2.49 3.92 5.19
C ILE A 87 3.38 4.33 6.35
N ASP A 88 2.80 5.01 7.34
CA ASP A 88 3.50 5.44 8.53
C ASP A 88 3.41 4.37 9.63
N HIS A 89 4.55 4.02 10.23
CA HIS A 89 4.75 2.90 11.16
C HIS A 89 4.48 1.53 10.52
N GLY A 90 3.29 1.26 10.08
CA GLY A 90 2.90 0.17 9.20
C GLY A 90 2.49 -1.14 9.87
N MET A 91 2.95 -1.46 11.08
CA MET A 91 2.63 -2.73 11.72
C MET A 91 1.12 -3.01 11.73
N GLY A 92 0.71 -4.19 11.25
CA GLY A 92 -0.68 -4.62 11.22
C GLY A 92 -1.54 -4.03 10.10
N VAL A 93 -0.96 -3.30 9.13
CA VAL A 93 -1.67 -2.89 7.93
C VAL A 93 -2.00 -4.10 7.08
N VAL A 94 -3.25 -4.17 6.59
CA VAL A 94 -3.72 -5.21 5.66
C VAL A 94 -4.44 -4.56 4.49
N ILE A 95 -3.97 -4.82 3.28
CA ILE A 95 -4.60 -4.36 2.03
C ILE A 95 -4.98 -5.59 1.20
N GLY A 96 -6.28 -5.82 1.03
CA GLY A 96 -6.83 -7.01 0.39
C GLY A 96 -6.78 -6.99 -1.14
N GLU A 97 -7.11 -8.12 -1.73
CA GLU A 97 -6.90 -8.44 -3.16
C GLU A 97 -7.49 -7.44 -4.14
N THR A 98 -8.74 -7.00 -3.93
CA THR A 98 -9.44 -6.10 -4.85
C THR A 98 -9.47 -4.65 -4.36
N ALA A 99 -8.60 -4.30 -3.40
CA ALA A 99 -8.44 -2.93 -2.96
C ALA A 99 -7.79 -2.07 -4.06
N GLU A 100 -8.30 -0.86 -4.18
CA GLU A 100 -7.75 0.16 -5.08
C GLU A 100 -7.43 1.39 -4.25
N VAL A 101 -6.21 1.88 -4.37
CA VAL A 101 -5.72 3.05 -3.63
C VAL A 101 -5.19 4.06 -4.63
N GLY A 102 -5.72 5.27 -4.56
CA GLY A 102 -5.31 6.39 -5.40
C GLY A 102 -3.94 6.95 -5.07
N ASP A 103 -3.66 8.12 -5.61
CA ASP A 103 -2.41 8.84 -5.42
C ASP A 103 -2.42 9.67 -4.13
N ASP A 104 -1.23 9.90 -3.57
CA ASP A 104 -1.03 10.77 -2.40
C ASP A 104 -1.77 10.32 -1.13
N VAL A 105 -2.04 9.03 -0.99
CA VAL A 105 -2.73 8.45 0.17
C VAL A 105 -1.76 8.19 1.31
N LEU A 106 -2.22 8.43 2.55
CA LEU A 106 -1.50 8.14 3.78
C LEU A 106 -2.30 7.14 4.63
N LEU A 107 -1.65 6.03 4.99
CA LEU A 107 -2.16 5.09 5.99
C LEU A 107 -1.26 5.05 7.22
N PHE A 108 -1.88 4.93 8.38
CA PHE A 108 -1.17 4.63 9.63
C PHE A 108 -1.22 3.13 9.94
N HIS A 109 -0.46 2.72 10.96
CA HIS A 109 -0.43 1.33 11.42
C HIS A 109 -1.82 0.78 11.76
N GLY A 110 -1.98 -0.54 11.64
CA GLY A 110 -3.22 -1.23 11.99
C GLY A 110 -4.41 -0.98 11.06
N VAL A 111 -4.26 -0.18 10.00
CA VAL A 111 -5.32 0.05 9.02
C VAL A 111 -5.61 -1.22 8.24
N THR A 112 -6.90 -1.53 8.07
CA THR A 112 -7.35 -2.64 7.22
C THR A 112 -8.23 -2.13 6.08
N LEU A 113 -7.82 -2.42 4.85
CA LEU A 113 -8.67 -2.31 3.66
C LEU A 113 -9.16 -3.72 3.33
N GLY A 114 -10.27 -4.12 3.97
CA GLY A 114 -10.72 -5.50 4.04
C GLY A 114 -12.00 -5.78 3.25
N GLY A 115 -12.24 -7.06 2.97
CA GLY A 115 -13.48 -7.54 2.37
C GLY A 115 -14.46 -8.04 3.42
N VAL A 116 -15.75 -8.01 3.10
CA VAL A 116 -16.83 -8.56 3.92
C VAL A 116 -17.59 -9.69 3.21
N SER A 117 -17.23 -10.01 1.98
CA SER A 117 -17.86 -11.05 1.15
C SER A 117 -16.90 -12.22 0.94
N MET A 118 -17.46 -13.43 0.94
CA MET A 118 -16.75 -14.66 0.56
C MET A 118 -16.82 -14.94 -0.94
N SER A 119 -17.59 -14.16 -1.69
CA SER A 119 -17.71 -14.30 -3.15
C SER A 119 -16.52 -13.66 -3.86
N PRO A 120 -16.06 -14.20 -5.00
CA PRO A 120 -15.06 -13.56 -5.84
C PRO A 120 -15.59 -12.24 -6.42
N GLY A 121 -14.68 -11.35 -6.85
CA GLY A 121 -15.00 -10.05 -7.40
C GLY A 121 -14.63 -8.90 -6.47
N LYS A 122 -15.11 -7.71 -6.78
CA LYS A 122 -14.85 -6.48 -5.99
C LYS A 122 -15.48 -6.60 -4.60
N ARG A 123 -14.64 -6.73 -3.58
CA ARG A 123 -15.05 -6.91 -2.18
C ARG A 123 -14.24 -6.09 -1.18
N HIS A 124 -13.25 -5.35 -1.67
CA HIS A 124 -12.41 -4.46 -0.87
C HIS A 124 -12.63 -3.01 -1.29
N PRO A 125 -12.29 -2.03 -0.44
CA PRO A 125 -12.58 -0.63 -0.70
C PRO A 125 -11.78 -0.04 -1.87
N THR A 126 -12.33 1.05 -2.41
CA THR A 126 -11.66 1.98 -3.30
C THR A 126 -11.37 3.26 -2.54
N ILE A 127 -10.11 3.64 -2.45
CA ILE A 127 -9.64 4.83 -1.77
C ILE A 127 -9.23 5.85 -2.82
N GLY A 128 -9.83 7.01 -2.78
CA GLY A 128 -9.53 8.13 -3.69
C GLY A 128 -8.15 8.75 -3.47
N ASN A 129 -7.89 9.86 -4.15
CA ASN A 129 -6.63 10.58 -4.04
C ASN A 129 -6.60 11.47 -2.79
N ASN A 130 -5.40 11.73 -2.27
CA ASN A 130 -5.19 12.63 -1.12
C ASN A 130 -5.97 12.22 0.15
N VAL A 131 -6.28 10.94 0.32
CA VAL A 131 -6.98 10.39 1.48
C VAL A 131 -5.99 10.10 2.60
N GLN A 132 -6.43 10.35 3.85
CA GLN A 132 -5.70 9.98 5.06
C GLN A 132 -6.55 9.01 5.88
N ILE A 133 -5.97 7.89 6.30
CA ILE A 133 -6.67 6.89 7.11
C ILE A 133 -5.91 6.69 8.42
N GLY A 134 -6.56 7.05 9.52
CA GLY A 134 -6.00 7.05 10.88
C GLY A 134 -5.69 5.64 11.39
N ALA A 135 -4.84 5.60 12.41
CA ALA A 135 -4.35 4.35 12.99
C ALA A 135 -5.50 3.44 13.44
N GLY A 136 -5.40 2.16 13.09
CA GLY A 136 -6.35 1.14 13.50
C GLY A 136 -7.67 1.11 12.71
N ALA A 137 -7.97 2.11 11.89
CA ALA A 137 -9.24 2.18 11.15
C ALA A 137 -9.45 0.97 10.22
N LYS A 138 -10.69 0.49 10.18
CA LYS A 138 -11.11 -0.65 9.36
C LYS A 138 -12.10 -0.18 8.30
N VAL A 139 -11.64 -0.08 7.05
CA VAL A 139 -12.48 0.19 5.89
C VAL A 139 -12.82 -1.14 5.24
N LEU A 140 -14.09 -1.54 5.32
CA LEU A 140 -14.51 -2.89 4.98
C LEU A 140 -15.58 -2.89 3.90
N GLY A 141 -15.43 -3.83 2.97
CA GLY A 141 -16.36 -4.01 1.85
C GLY A 141 -16.04 -3.13 0.64
N PRO A 142 -16.84 -3.25 -0.43
CA PRO A 142 -16.62 -2.53 -1.67
C PRO A 142 -17.13 -1.08 -1.60
N VAL A 143 -16.72 -0.36 -0.57
CA VAL A 143 -17.07 1.04 -0.35
C VAL A 143 -16.05 1.97 -1.00
N THR A 144 -16.46 3.19 -1.32
CA THR A 144 -15.57 4.22 -1.83
C THR A 144 -15.33 5.28 -0.76
N VAL A 145 -14.07 5.60 -0.53
CA VAL A 145 -13.64 6.76 0.24
C VAL A 145 -13.18 7.82 -0.77
N GLU A 146 -13.93 8.91 -0.84
CA GLU A 146 -13.73 9.94 -1.86
C GLU A 146 -12.43 10.74 -1.67
N ASP A 147 -12.00 11.42 -2.74
CA ASP A 147 -10.79 12.24 -2.75
C ASP A 147 -10.75 13.24 -1.58
N GLY A 148 -9.61 13.36 -0.95
CA GLY A 148 -9.38 14.31 0.14
C GLY A 148 -10.03 13.95 1.48
N ALA A 149 -10.72 12.81 1.56
CA ALA A 149 -11.37 12.38 2.80
C ALA A 149 -10.34 12.06 3.90
N LYS A 150 -10.77 12.24 5.14
CA LYS A 150 -10.01 11.85 6.33
C LYS A 150 -10.82 10.87 7.16
N VAL A 151 -10.29 9.67 7.33
CA VAL A 151 -10.86 8.64 8.20
C VAL A 151 -10.15 8.72 9.55
N GLY A 152 -10.92 8.85 10.63
CA GLY A 152 -10.38 8.91 11.98
C GLY A 152 -9.69 7.62 12.41
N ALA A 153 -8.95 7.66 13.50
CA ALA A 153 -8.37 6.48 14.14
C ALA A 153 -9.46 5.61 14.78
N ASN A 154 -9.30 4.26 14.66
CA ASN A 154 -10.19 3.21 15.19
C ASN A 154 -11.65 3.33 14.76
#